data_3028b675aadf3fc662861539a08deeb4
#
_entry.id   3028b675aadf3fc662861539a08deeb4
#
_cell.length_a   1.000
_cell.length_b   1.000
_cell.length_c   1.000
_cell.angle_alpha   90.00
_cell.angle_beta   90.00
_cell.angle_gamma   90.00
#
_symmetry.space_group_name_H-M   'P 1'
#
loop_
_entity.id
_entity.type
_entity.pdbx_description
1 polymer ?
#
loop_
_entity_poly.entity_id
_entity_poly.type
_entity_poly.pdbx_seq_one_letter_code
_entity_poly.pdbx_strand_id
1 'polypeptide(L)'
;MNLSTLPKALFEAYKNNAPLEMKACEGILNDFETAYAVQRAVAEQKGEPTGGYKISLTSKTTQDMFGTTEPLFGEQIPSHILAAPAVLQMAEMNEPLIEVELSMIPKVDLEPGMSDEELLRNVTVAGGIEVPDARFKAWFPALNKYLVVADCAVGGYIIHGTPVDGTKLKLEDLLKIHVDLLKDGKVIKSGDSTEVLDQPIHALKWLVEALAKRGRKLTAGQVVSTGTFFVPPKLEKGEYIARY
;
A
#
# COMPACT_ATOMS: atom_id res chain seq x y z
N MET A 1 -16.87 20.41 -5.88
CA MET A 1 -15.89 20.28 -4.78
C MET A 1 -14.68 21.13 -5.12
N ASN A 2 -13.83 21.50 -4.17
CA ASN A 2 -12.58 22.23 -4.41
C ASN A 2 -11.47 21.69 -3.49
N LEU A 3 -10.22 22.17 -3.69
CA LEU A 3 -9.05 21.67 -2.98
C LEU A 3 -9.18 21.78 -1.44
N SER A 4 -9.71 22.87 -0.92
CA SER A 4 -9.82 23.07 0.54
C SER A 4 -10.86 22.17 1.21
N THR A 5 -11.84 21.66 0.46
CA THR A 5 -12.89 20.77 0.97
C THR A 5 -12.59 19.29 0.72
N LEU A 6 -11.64 18.98 -0.17
CA LEU A 6 -11.34 17.60 -0.56
C LEU A 6 -10.87 16.71 0.61
N PRO A 7 -9.95 17.14 1.51
CA PRO A 7 -9.54 16.29 2.63
C PRO A 7 -10.70 15.87 3.53
N LYS A 8 -11.58 16.82 3.86
CA LYS A 8 -12.77 16.53 4.66
C LYS A 8 -13.73 15.58 3.95
N ALA A 9 -13.93 15.77 2.63
CA ALA A 9 -14.82 14.91 1.86
C ALA A 9 -14.30 13.46 1.78
N LEU A 10 -13.00 13.28 1.59
CA LEU A 10 -12.35 11.95 1.61
C LEU A 10 -12.45 11.29 2.99
N PHE A 11 -12.21 12.05 4.06
CA PHE A 11 -12.36 11.54 5.41
C PHE A 11 -13.81 11.14 5.74
N GLU A 12 -14.79 11.95 5.37
CA GLU A 12 -16.21 11.60 5.56
C GLU A 12 -16.64 10.38 4.72
N ALA A 13 -16.12 10.27 3.49
CA ALA A 13 -16.35 9.09 2.66
C ALA A 13 -15.77 7.83 3.30
N TYR A 14 -14.56 7.92 3.87
CA TYR A 14 -13.92 6.84 4.64
C TYR A 14 -14.75 6.47 5.87
N LYS A 15 -15.07 7.46 6.72
CA LYS A 15 -15.75 7.26 8.00
C LYS A 15 -17.14 6.64 7.87
N ASN A 16 -17.86 7.00 6.82
CA ASN A 16 -19.25 6.61 6.62
C ASN A 16 -19.43 5.49 5.58
N ASN A 17 -18.33 4.96 5.02
CA ASN A 17 -18.33 4.07 3.86
C ASN A 17 -19.28 4.59 2.75
N ALA A 18 -19.15 5.87 2.42
CA ALA A 18 -20.00 6.58 1.46
C ALA A 18 -19.15 7.15 0.31
N PRO A 19 -18.81 6.32 -0.70
CA PRO A 19 -17.85 6.69 -1.72
C PRO A 19 -18.31 7.85 -2.60
N LEU A 20 -17.36 8.67 -3.00
CA LEU A 20 -17.53 9.85 -3.85
C LEU A 20 -17.67 9.45 -5.33
N GLU A 21 -18.34 10.29 -6.09
CA GLU A 21 -18.27 10.24 -7.56
C GLU A 21 -16.96 10.87 -8.04
N MET A 22 -16.17 10.16 -8.87
CA MET A 22 -14.89 10.68 -9.41
C MET A 22 -15.05 12.03 -10.10
N LYS A 23 -16.16 12.22 -10.84
CA LYS A 23 -16.47 13.47 -11.53
C LYS A 23 -16.56 14.68 -10.62
N ALA A 24 -16.95 14.49 -9.35
CA ALA A 24 -17.03 15.58 -8.38
C ALA A 24 -15.64 16.12 -7.97
N CYS A 25 -14.57 15.37 -8.25
CA CYS A 25 -13.20 15.70 -7.92
C CYS A 25 -12.34 15.98 -9.17
N GLU A 26 -12.93 15.98 -10.36
CA GLU A 26 -12.20 16.19 -11.62
C GLU A 26 -11.49 17.55 -11.64
N GLY A 27 -10.21 17.56 -12.03
CA GLY A 27 -9.40 18.77 -12.17
C GLY A 27 -8.99 19.45 -10.86
N ILE A 28 -9.34 18.90 -9.67
CA ILE A 28 -8.95 19.49 -8.37
C ILE A 28 -7.46 19.29 -8.10
N LEU A 29 -6.90 18.14 -8.48
CA LEU A 29 -5.50 17.80 -8.29
C LEU A 29 -4.82 17.55 -9.63
N ASN A 30 -3.62 18.13 -9.80
CA ASN A 30 -2.83 18.04 -11.02
C ASN A 30 -1.32 17.86 -10.78
N ASP A 31 -0.91 17.75 -9.51
CA ASP A 31 0.48 17.47 -9.11
C ASP A 31 0.54 16.60 -7.84
N PHE A 32 1.67 15.90 -7.65
CA PHE A 32 1.86 14.99 -6.54
C PHE A 32 2.04 15.70 -5.19
N GLU A 33 2.69 16.84 -5.13
CA GLU A 33 2.95 17.52 -3.86
C GLU A 33 1.64 17.99 -3.22
N THR A 34 0.73 18.57 -4.02
CA THR A 34 -0.62 18.92 -3.56
C THR A 34 -1.42 17.67 -3.16
N ALA A 35 -1.30 16.57 -3.92
CA ALA A 35 -1.96 15.32 -3.60
C ALA A 35 -1.47 14.72 -2.28
N TYR A 36 -0.15 14.72 -2.01
CA TYR A 36 0.42 14.28 -0.74
C TYR A 36 0.04 15.20 0.43
N ALA A 37 -0.10 16.51 0.20
CA ALA A 37 -0.60 17.42 1.23
C ALA A 37 -2.06 17.10 1.61
N VAL A 38 -2.90 16.79 0.62
CA VAL A 38 -4.28 16.31 0.85
C VAL A 38 -4.27 14.99 1.61
N GLN A 39 -3.45 14.00 1.19
CA GLN A 39 -3.29 12.72 1.87
C GLN A 39 -2.97 12.93 3.36
N ARG A 40 -2.00 13.79 3.66
CA ARG A 40 -1.60 14.11 5.03
C ARG A 40 -2.78 14.63 5.84
N ALA A 41 -3.53 15.59 5.29
CA ALA A 41 -4.70 16.16 5.94
C ALA A 41 -5.84 15.13 6.15
N VAL A 42 -5.97 14.13 5.27
CA VAL A 42 -6.90 13.00 5.45
C VAL A 42 -6.42 12.08 6.57
N ALA A 43 -5.13 11.71 6.58
CA ALA A 43 -4.55 10.85 7.60
C ALA A 43 -4.67 11.45 9.01
N GLU A 44 -4.41 12.74 9.16
CA GLU A 44 -4.57 13.46 10.44
C GLU A 44 -6.02 13.43 10.97
N GLN A 45 -7.02 13.52 10.08
CA GLN A 45 -8.43 13.45 10.48
C GLN A 45 -8.85 12.06 11.00
N LYS A 46 -8.11 10.99 10.64
CA LYS A 46 -8.39 9.64 11.15
C LYS A 46 -8.11 9.51 12.66
N GLY A 47 -7.31 10.42 13.25
CA GLY A 47 -7.11 10.52 14.69
C GLY A 47 -6.18 9.45 15.28
N GLU A 48 -5.52 8.67 14.45
CA GLU A 48 -4.50 7.69 14.83
C GLU A 48 -3.12 8.13 14.32
N PRO A 49 -2.01 7.70 14.94
CA PRO A 49 -0.68 7.94 14.39
C PRO A 49 -0.48 7.16 13.10
N THR A 50 0.56 7.49 12.35
CA THR A 50 0.97 6.70 11.18
C THR A 50 1.52 5.35 11.66
N GLY A 51 0.80 4.26 11.43
CA GLY A 51 1.21 2.89 11.74
C GLY A 51 2.12 2.27 10.69
N GLY A 52 2.08 2.80 9.48
CA GLY A 52 2.88 2.28 8.38
C GLY A 52 2.52 2.90 7.04
N TYR A 53 2.93 2.24 5.97
CA TYR A 53 2.75 2.70 4.60
C TYR A 53 2.44 1.53 3.67
N LYS A 54 1.70 1.80 2.62
CA LYS A 54 1.63 0.95 1.43
C LYS A 54 2.36 1.63 0.28
N ILE A 55 2.99 0.85 -0.61
CA ILE A 55 3.62 1.33 -1.83
C ILE A 55 2.83 0.78 -3.01
N SER A 56 2.34 1.66 -3.86
CA SER A 56 1.56 1.30 -5.06
C SER A 56 2.33 1.60 -6.34
N LEU A 57 1.90 1.00 -7.45
CA LEU A 57 2.45 1.21 -8.79
C LEU A 57 3.94 0.86 -8.86
N THR A 58 4.30 -0.30 -8.30
CA THR A 58 5.67 -0.79 -8.24
C THR A 58 6.08 -1.60 -9.48
N SER A 59 5.14 -2.01 -10.34
CA SER A 59 5.43 -2.69 -11.60
C SER A 59 5.29 -1.75 -12.80
N LYS A 60 6.01 -2.04 -13.88
CA LYS A 60 5.88 -1.30 -15.14
C LYS A 60 4.43 -1.32 -15.65
N THR A 61 3.75 -2.46 -15.51
CA THR A 61 2.35 -2.63 -15.92
C THR A 61 1.43 -1.65 -15.20
N THR A 62 1.55 -1.55 -13.87
CA THR A 62 0.71 -0.64 -13.08
C THR A 62 1.08 0.82 -13.29
N GLN A 63 2.36 1.13 -13.47
CA GLN A 63 2.82 2.50 -13.82
C GLN A 63 2.24 2.96 -15.14
N ASP A 64 2.28 2.13 -16.19
CA ASP A 64 1.69 2.45 -17.48
C ASP A 64 0.17 2.64 -17.40
N MET A 65 -0.51 1.80 -16.63
CA MET A 65 -1.97 1.86 -16.41
C MET A 65 -2.39 3.21 -15.82
N PHE A 66 -1.62 3.76 -14.89
CA PHE A 66 -1.91 5.05 -14.23
C PHE A 66 -1.14 6.24 -14.80
N GLY A 67 -0.38 6.05 -15.88
CA GLY A 67 0.39 7.11 -16.54
C GLY A 67 1.41 7.78 -15.60
N THR A 68 2.18 6.97 -14.87
CA THR A 68 3.30 7.42 -14.02
C THR A 68 4.57 6.66 -14.35
N THR A 69 5.71 7.16 -13.91
CA THR A 69 7.03 6.54 -14.09
C THR A 69 7.68 6.18 -12.75
N GLU A 70 6.98 6.42 -11.65
CA GLU A 70 7.45 6.15 -10.30
C GLU A 70 6.32 5.61 -9.43
N PRO A 71 6.65 4.90 -8.34
CA PRO A 71 5.68 4.45 -7.37
C PRO A 71 4.97 5.59 -6.64
N LEU A 72 3.91 5.23 -5.93
CA LEU A 72 3.18 6.08 -5.00
C LEU A 72 3.20 5.44 -3.62
N PHE A 73 2.99 6.23 -2.56
CA PHE A 73 2.76 5.67 -1.23
C PHE A 73 1.50 6.24 -0.57
N GLY A 74 0.95 5.49 0.37
CA GLY A 74 -0.16 5.90 1.20
C GLY A 74 0.10 5.61 2.68
N GLU A 75 -0.30 6.55 3.55
CA GLU A 75 -0.24 6.37 5.00
C GLU A 75 -1.29 5.40 5.47
N GLN A 76 -0.90 4.48 6.37
CA GLN A 76 -1.80 3.53 7.02
C GLN A 76 -1.84 3.77 8.53
N ILE A 77 -3.03 3.64 9.10
CA ILE A 77 -3.24 3.75 10.56
C ILE A 77 -3.10 2.38 11.23
N PRO A 78 -2.71 2.31 12.51
CA PRO A 78 -2.50 1.04 13.21
C PRO A 78 -3.71 0.11 13.21
N SER A 79 -4.93 0.65 13.33
CA SER A 79 -6.17 -0.15 13.30
C SER A 79 -6.42 -0.88 11.98
N HIS A 80 -5.75 -0.50 10.89
CA HIS A 80 -5.83 -1.14 9.58
C HIS A 80 -4.63 -2.06 9.28
N ILE A 81 -3.74 -2.27 10.25
CA ILE A 81 -2.59 -3.16 10.14
C ILE A 81 -2.80 -4.34 11.08
N LEU A 82 -2.99 -5.51 10.50
CA LEU A 82 -3.42 -6.71 11.22
C LEU A 82 -2.39 -7.82 11.10
N ALA A 83 -2.27 -8.65 12.12
CA ALA A 83 -1.54 -9.91 12.02
C ALA A 83 -2.46 -11.01 11.47
N ALA A 84 -1.92 -11.89 10.62
CA ALA A 84 -2.65 -13.06 10.14
C ALA A 84 -2.79 -14.12 11.25
N PRO A 85 -3.93 -14.88 11.31
CA PRO A 85 -5.10 -14.73 10.47
C PRO A 85 -5.96 -13.53 10.89
N ALA A 86 -6.63 -12.88 9.93
CA ALA A 86 -7.53 -11.76 10.19
C ALA A 86 -8.91 -11.98 9.54
N VAL A 87 -9.93 -11.33 10.07
CA VAL A 87 -11.29 -11.34 9.52
C VAL A 87 -11.70 -9.91 9.20
N LEU A 88 -12.03 -9.65 7.95
CA LEU A 88 -12.51 -8.35 7.48
C LEU A 88 -14.02 -8.41 7.20
N GLN A 89 -14.72 -7.31 7.47
CA GLN A 89 -16.14 -7.18 7.22
C GLN A 89 -16.36 -6.52 5.86
N MET A 90 -16.89 -7.26 4.89
CA MET A 90 -17.17 -6.75 3.54
C MET A 90 -18.09 -5.52 3.54
N ALA A 91 -18.99 -5.42 4.53
CA ALA A 91 -19.90 -4.28 4.65
C ALA A 91 -19.20 -2.96 5.02
N GLU A 92 -17.97 -3.01 5.50
CA GLU A 92 -17.17 -1.83 5.87
C GLU A 92 -16.31 -1.33 4.70
N MET A 93 -16.31 -2.03 3.57
CA MET A 93 -15.51 -1.73 2.38
C MET A 93 -16.42 -1.33 1.21
N ASN A 94 -15.86 -0.54 0.29
CA ASN A 94 -16.58 -0.06 -0.90
C ASN A 94 -16.44 -1.05 -2.08
N GLU A 95 -15.31 -1.04 -2.73
CA GLU A 95 -14.98 -1.91 -3.87
C GLU A 95 -13.54 -2.45 -3.71
N PRO A 96 -13.30 -3.29 -2.69
CA PRO A 96 -11.96 -3.71 -2.34
C PRO A 96 -11.35 -4.66 -3.38
N LEU A 97 -10.04 -4.54 -3.56
CA LEU A 97 -9.22 -5.52 -4.27
C LEU A 97 -8.42 -6.35 -3.27
N ILE A 98 -7.69 -7.36 -3.75
CA ILE A 98 -6.77 -8.16 -2.93
C ILE A 98 -5.43 -8.29 -3.64
N GLU A 99 -4.37 -8.02 -2.91
CA GLU A 99 -2.99 -8.03 -3.36
C GLU A 99 -2.15 -8.95 -2.47
N VAL A 100 -1.15 -9.61 -3.05
CA VAL A 100 -0.14 -10.34 -2.29
C VAL A 100 1.17 -9.58 -2.39
N GLU A 101 1.82 -9.41 -1.25
CA GLU A 101 2.97 -8.52 -1.10
C GLU A 101 3.95 -9.06 -0.05
N LEU A 102 5.13 -8.46 0.04
CA LEU A 102 5.93 -8.55 1.24
C LEU A 102 5.61 -7.38 2.18
N SER A 103 5.51 -7.66 3.46
CA SER A 103 5.52 -6.65 4.51
C SER A 103 6.92 -6.55 5.10
N MET A 104 7.47 -5.33 5.15
CA MET A 104 8.76 -5.05 5.77
C MET A 104 8.56 -4.15 6.99
N ILE A 105 9.13 -4.54 8.13
CA ILE A 105 8.96 -3.84 9.40
C ILE A 105 10.34 -3.41 9.91
N PRO A 106 10.67 -2.11 9.90
CA PRO A 106 11.91 -1.59 10.43
C PRO A 106 12.11 -1.92 11.91
N LYS A 107 13.30 -2.36 12.25
CA LYS A 107 13.76 -2.58 13.65
C LYS A 107 14.37 -1.31 14.26
N VAL A 108 14.80 -0.40 13.41
CA VAL A 108 15.36 0.91 13.72
C VAL A 108 14.79 1.94 12.74
N ASP A 109 14.94 3.21 13.02
CA ASP A 109 14.62 4.25 12.05
C ASP A 109 15.52 4.11 10.82
N LEU A 110 14.91 4.13 9.61
CA LEU A 110 15.66 4.00 8.37
C LEU A 110 16.02 5.38 7.82
N GLU A 111 17.27 5.51 7.35
CA GLU A 111 17.81 6.75 6.83
C GLU A 111 18.02 6.67 5.30
N PRO A 112 17.87 7.80 4.59
CA PRO A 112 18.25 7.89 3.18
C PRO A 112 19.72 7.51 2.97
N GLY A 113 20.00 6.89 1.81
CA GLY A 113 21.36 6.48 1.45
C GLY A 113 21.83 5.15 2.03
N MET A 114 21.02 4.46 2.84
CA MET A 114 21.33 3.08 3.25
C MET A 114 21.42 2.17 2.03
N SER A 115 22.40 1.25 2.04
CA SER A 115 22.50 0.20 1.03
C SER A 115 21.37 -0.83 1.17
N ASP A 116 21.12 -1.60 0.14
CA ASP A 116 20.07 -2.62 0.13
C ASP A 116 20.30 -3.68 1.22
N GLU A 117 21.58 -4.05 1.45
CA GLU A 117 21.98 -4.96 2.52
C GLU A 117 21.77 -4.36 3.91
N GLU A 118 22.02 -3.05 4.08
CA GLU A 118 21.76 -2.35 5.35
C GLU A 118 20.27 -2.28 5.61
N LEU A 119 19.44 -1.94 4.60
CA LEU A 119 18.00 -1.95 4.72
C LEU A 119 17.49 -3.34 5.11
N LEU A 120 17.92 -4.40 4.40
CA LEU A 120 17.49 -5.77 4.69
C LEU A 120 17.86 -6.19 6.13
N ARG A 121 19.07 -5.91 6.58
CA ARG A 121 19.49 -6.23 7.96
C ARG A 121 18.71 -5.48 9.03
N ASN A 122 18.17 -4.30 8.71
CA ASN A 122 17.46 -3.44 9.64
C ASN A 122 15.94 -3.60 9.62
N VAL A 123 15.40 -4.58 8.89
CA VAL A 123 13.97 -4.92 8.88
C VAL A 123 13.73 -6.37 9.29
N THR A 124 12.49 -6.67 9.61
CA THR A 124 11.93 -8.01 9.50
C THR A 124 11.06 -8.07 8.25
N VAL A 125 10.97 -9.25 7.62
CA VAL A 125 10.21 -9.49 6.38
C VAL A 125 9.16 -10.54 6.63
N ALA A 126 7.93 -10.30 6.18
CA ALA A 126 6.83 -11.25 6.24
C ALA A 126 6.11 -11.32 4.90
N GLY A 127 5.51 -12.44 4.57
CA GLY A 127 4.47 -12.47 3.54
C GLY A 127 3.26 -11.67 3.99
N GLY A 128 2.56 -11.01 3.08
CA GLY A 128 1.43 -10.15 3.40
C GLY A 128 0.31 -10.22 2.38
N ILE A 129 -0.88 -9.87 2.82
CA ILE A 129 -2.01 -9.55 1.97
C ILE A 129 -2.36 -8.09 2.20
N GLU A 130 -2.46 -7.32 1.12
CA GLU A 130 -3.03 -5.99 1.16
C GLU A 130 -4.43 -6.00 0.58
N VAL A 131 -5.32 -5.21 1.17
CA VAL A 131 -6.69 -5.01 0.69
C VAL A 131 -6.88 -3.54 0.38
N PRO A 132 -6.50 -3.06 -0.82
CA PRO A 132 -6.79 -1.70 -1.23
C PRO A 132 -8.28 -1.48 -1.41
N ASP A 133 -8.75 -0.32 -0.98
CA ASP A 133 -10.13 0.11 -1.14
C ASP A 133 -10.18 1.63 -1.26
N ALA A 134 -10.86 2.17 -2.28
CA ALA A 134 -10.92 3.61 -2.51
C ALA A 134 -12.20 4.24 -1.96
N ARG A 135 -12.10 5.54 -1.63
CA ARG A 135 -13.25 6.36 -1.28
C ARG A 135 -13.98 6.90 -2.51
N PHE A 136 -13.90 6.16 -3.64
CA PHE A 136 -14.53 6.50 -4.91
C PHE A 136 -15.28 5.30 -5.49
N LYS A 137 -16.40 5.54 -6.18
CA LYS A 137 -17.14 4.51 -6.92
C LYS A 137 -16.41 4.15 -8.22
N ALA A 138 -16.49 2.89 -8.62
CA ALA A 138 -15.91 2.35 -9.86
C ALA A 138 -14.44 2.78 -10.08
N TRP A 139 -13.66 2.80 -9.01
CA TRP A 139 -12.36 3.44 -8.95
C TRP A 139 -11.27 2.75 -9.77
N PHE A 140 -11.29 1.41 -9.83
CA PHE A 140 -10.23 0.67 -10.48
C PHE A 140 -10.60 0.26 -11.91
N PRO A 141 -9.76 0.52 -12.92
CA PRO A 141 -8.47 1.26 -12.89
C PRO A 141 -8.61 2.75 -13.25
N ALA A 142 -9.82 3.31 -13.20
CA ALA A 142 -10.13 4.62 -13.79
C ALA A 142 -9.75 5.82 -12.91
N LEU A 143 -9.45 5.62 -11.62
CA LEU A 143 -9.14 6.71 -10.70
C LEU A 143 -7.84 7.42 -11.09
N ASN A 144 -7.89 8.75 -11.18
CA ASN A 144 -6.70 9.56 -11.48
C ASN A 144 -5.61 9.37 -10.41
N LYS A 145 -4.35 9.26 -10.83
CA LYS A 145 -3.19 9.01 -9.94
C LYS A 145 -3.04 10.00 -8.78
N TYR A 146 -3.39 11.27 -8.99
CA TYR A 146 -3.35 12.26 -7.92
C TYR A 146 -4.45 12.05 -6.88
N LEU A 147 -5.63 11.59 -7.30
CA LEU A 147 -6.70 11.18 -6.40
C LEU A 147 -6.36 9.86 -5.68
N VAL A 148 -5.65 8.93 -6.35
CA VAL A 148 -5.09 7.74 -5.69
C VAL A 148 -4.20 8.15 -4.53
N VAL A 149 -3.25 9.06 -4.75
CA VAL A 149 -2.36 9.58 -3.70
C VAL A 149 -3.16 10.27 -2.59
N ALA A 150 -4.06 11.19 -2.94
CA ALA A 150 -4.84 11.95 -1.97
C ALA A 150 -5.69 11.06 -1.06
N ASP A 151 -6.12 9.90 -1.58
CA ASP A 151 -6.88 8.87 -0.88
C ASP A 151 -5.98 7.83 -0.18
N CYS A 152 -4.83 8.25 0.35
CA CYS A 152 -3.85 7.38 1.02
C CYS A 152 -3.43 6.18 0.14
N ALA A 153 -3.19 6.41 -1.15
CA ALA A 153 -2.94 5.40 -2.17
C ALA A 153 -4.01 4.28 -2.19
N VAL A 154 -5.28 4.69 -2.07
CA VAL A 154 -6.45 3.80 -1.94
C VAL A 154 -6.30 2.77 -0.82
N GLY A 155 -5.70 3.19 0.29
CA GLY A 155 -5.40 2.33 1.42
C GLY A 155 -6.65 1.78 2.11
N GLY A 156 -6.64 0.48 2.35
CA GLY A 156 -7.61 -0.25 3.15
C GLY A 156 -6.89 -0.98 4.28
N TYR A 157 -6.61 -2.29 4.15
CA TYR A 157 -5.96 -3.08 5.19
C TYR A 157 -4.63 -3.68 4.74
N ILE A 158 -3.69 -3.82 5.69
CA ILE A 158 -2.47 -4.61 5.54
C ILE A 158 -2.56 -5.77 6.53
N ILE A 159 -2.46 -7.01 6.05
CA ILE A 159 -2.44 -8.20 6.87
C ILE A 159 -1.09 -8.88 6.68
N HIS A 160 -0.25 -8.93 7.71
CA HIS A 160 1.07 -9.54 7.64
C HIS A 160 1.13 -10.87 8.37
N GLY A 161 1.90 -11.80 7.81
CA GLY A 161 2.21 -13.08 8.42
C GLY A 161 3.29 -12.95 9.50
N THR A 162 3.87 -14.10 9.90
CA THR A 162 4.95 -14.14 10.89
C THR A 162 6.25 -13.55 10.30
N PRO A 163 6.82 -12.51 10.91
CA PRO A 163 8.04 -11.90 10.40
C PRO A 163 9.29 -12.78 10.59
N VAL A 164 10.18 -12.74 9.61
CA VAL A 164 11.53 -13.32 9.66
C VAL A 164 12.55 -12.18 9.75
N ASP A 165 13.54 -12.31 10.63
CA ASP A 165 14.59 -11.29 10.77
C ASP A 165 15.42 -11.22 9.47
N GLY A 166 15.56 -10.02 8.91
CA GLY A 166 16.29 -9.77 7.66
C GLY A 166 17.77 -10.14 7.73
N THR A 167 18.36 -10.25 8.94
CA THR A 167 19.74 -10.79 9.10
C THR A 167 19.87 -12.26 8.74
N LYS A 168 18.77 -12.99 8.66
CA LYS A 168 18.71 -14.40 8.25
C LYS A 168 18.46 -14.58 6.74
N LEU A 169 18.29 -13.49 6.02
CA LEU A 169 17.98 -13.46 4.59
C LEU A 169 19.14 -12.82 3.81
N LYS A 170 19.18 -13.16 2.53
CA LYS A 170 20.04 -12.50 1.53
C LYS A 170 19.14 -11.76 0.53
N LEU A 171 19.70 -10.78 -0.16
CA LEU A 171 18.98 -10.07 -1.22
C LEU A 171 18.47 -11.02 -2.32
N GLU A 172 19.26 -12.06 -2.64
CA GLU A 172 18.90 -13.06 -3.64
C GLU A 172 17.68 -13.89 -3.22
N ASP A 173 17.40 -14.03 -1.92
CA ASP A 173 16.21 -14.74 -1.43
C ASP A 173 14.94 -13.95 -1.75
N LEU A 174 15.01 -12.61 -1.70
CA LEU A 174 13.88 -11.75 -2.05
C LEU A 174 13.53 -11.79 -3.56
N LEU A 175 14.49 -12.15 -4.42
CA LEU A 175 14.29 -12.30 -5.87
C LEU A 175 13.62 -13.63 -6.27
N LYS A 176 13.58 -14.61 -5.36
CA LYS A 176 13.12 -15.97 -5.65
C LYS A 176 11.76 -16.29 -5.05
N ILE A 177 11.05 -15.29 -4.58
CA ILE A 177 9.75 -15.51 -3.94
C ILE A 177 8.68 -15.63 -5.01
N HIS A 178 8.08 -16.80 -5.09
CA HIS A 178 6.85 -17.06 -5.81
C HIS A 178 5.70 -17.13 -4.80
N VAL A 179 4.53 -16.59 -5.17
CA VAL A 179 3.35 -16.65 -4.32
C VAL A 179 2.14 -17.11 -5.12
N ASP A 180 1.37 -17.97 -4.50
CA ASP A 180 0.01 -18.31 -4.93
C ASP A 180 -1.00 -17.62 -4.00
N LEU A 181 -1.97 -16.90 -4.60
CA LEU A 181 -3.17 -16.47 -3.90
C LEU A 181 -4.26 -17.54 -4.08
N LEU A 182 -4.70 -18.11 -2.98
CA LEU A 182 -5.80 -19.07 -2.96
C LEU A 182 -7.07 -18.39 -2.46
N LYS A 183 -8.21 -18.75 -3.06
CA LYS A 183 -9.55 -18.47 -2.55
C LYS A 183 -10.28 -19.80 -2.34
N ASP A 184 -10.77 -20.04 -1.12
CA ASP A 184 -11.51 -21.26 -0.74
C ASP A 184 -10.74 -22.53 -1.17
N GLY A 185 -9.42 -22.55 -0.93
CA GLY A 185 -8.51 -23.65 -1.23
C GLY A 185 -8.08 -23.78 -2.70
N LYS A 186 -8.53 -22.91 -3.61
CA LYS A 186 -8.15 -22.94 -5.03
C LYS A 186 -7.24 -21.78 -5.37
N VAL A 187 -6.15 -22.04 -6.08
CA VAL A 187 -5.28 -20.98 -6.62
C VAL A 187 -6.05 -20.16 -7.65
N ILE A 188 -6.12 -18.85 -7.45
CA ILE A 188 -6.81 -17.90 -8.34
C ILE A 188 -5.84 -16.94 -9.04
N LYS A 189 -4.67 -16.72 -8.47
CA LYS A 189 -3.58 -15.89 -9.03
C LYS A 189 -2.24 -16.41 -8.53
N SER A 190 -1.20 -16.15 -9.32
CA SER A 190 0.20 -16.38 -8.91
C SER A 190 1.07 -15.24 -9.42
N GLY A 191 2.19 -14.99 -8.76
CA GLY A 191 3.13 -13.94 -9.14
C GLY A 191 4.49 -14.11 -8.48
N ASP A 192 5.43 -13.30 -8.92
CA ASP A 192 6.83 -13.35 -8.49
C ASP A 192 7.26 -12.00 -7.93
N SER A 193 8.14 -12.03 -6.94
CA SER A 193 8.63 -10.84 -6.23
C SER A 193 9.35 -9.82 -7.13
N THR A 194 9.86 -10.25 -8.28
CA THR A 194 10.54 -9.40 -9.26
C THR A 194 9.63 -8.36 -9.93
N GLU A 195 8.32 -8.53 -9.83
CA GLU A 195 7.35 -7.51 -10.29
C GLU A 195 7.44 -6.20 -9.47
N VAL A 196 8.00 -6.26 -8.26
CA VAL A 196 8.14 -5.11 -7.37
C VAL A 196 9.49 -4.43 -7.61
N LEU A 197 9.55 -3.46 -8.53
CA LEU A 197 10.75 -2.68 -8.87
C LEU A 197 11.99 -3.56 -9.09
N ASP A 198 11.84 -4.69 -9.77
CA ASP A 198 12.85 -5.74 -9.99
C ASP A 198 13.27 -6.48 -8.70
N GLN A 199 13.12 -5.85 -7.53
CA GLN A 199 13.42 -6.42 -6.22
C GLN A 199 12.66 -5.68 -5.11
N PRO A 200 11.94 -6.36 -4.19
CA PRO A 200 11.11 -5.72 -3.16
C PRO A 200 11.86 -4.74 -2.24
N ILE A 201 13.16 -4.94 -1.99
CA ILE A 201 13.95 -4.00 -1.18
C ILE A 201 14.06 -2.62 -1.83
N HIS A 202 13.99 -2.54 -3.17
CA HIS A 202 14.01 -1.28 -3.90
C HIS A 202 12.76 -0.43 -3.61
N ALA A 203 11.61 -1.06 -3.38
CA ALA A 203 10.40 -0.35 -2.99
C ALA A 203 10.56 0.27 -1.59
N LEU A 204 11.14 -0.46 -0.63
CA LEU A 204 11.44 0.08 0.68
C LEU A 204 12.42 1.26 0.60
N LYS A 205 13.50 1.11 -0.16
CA LYS A 205 14.50 2.17 -0.39
C LYS A 205 13.85 3.42 -0.99
N TRP A 206 13.04 3.23 -2.03
CA TRP A 206 12.30 4.32 -2.66
C TRP A 206 11.38 5.05 -1.65
N LEU A 207 10.69 4.31 -0.78
CA LEU A 207 9.82 4.91 0.24
C LEU A 207 10.62 5.76 1.24
N VAL A 208 11.78 5.25 1.72
CA VAL A 208 12.65 5.99 2.65
C VAL A 208 13.08 7.32 2.02
N GLU A 209 13.51 7.31 0.76
CA GLU A 209 13.88 8.54 0.02
C GLU A 209 12.68 9.46 -0.22
N ALA A 210 11.52 8.90 -0.58
CA ALA A 210 10.30 9.66 -0.85
C ALA A 210 9.74 10.36 0.41
N LEU A 211 9.86 9.72 1.57
CA LEU A 211 9.50 10.30 2.86
C LEU A 211 10.48 11.41 3.25
N ALA A 212 11.79 11.18 3.09
CA ALA A 212 12.83 12.16 3.42
C ALA A 212 12.69 13.46 2.61
N LYS A 213 12.37 13.36 1.30
CA LYS A 213 12.07 14.53 0.45
C LYS A 213 10.91 15.38 1.00
N ARG A 214 10.05 14.82 1.84
CA ARG A 214 8.90 15.48 2.46
C ARG A 214 9.11 15.77 3.96
N GLY A 215 10.38 15.73 4.42
CA GLY A 215 10.74 15.99 5.82
C GLY A 215 10.19 14.93 6.78
N ARG A 216 9.96 13.71 6.31
CA ARG A 216 9.43 12.58 7.07
C ARG A 216 10.44 11.45 7.15
N LYS A 217 10.23 10.53 8.06
CA LYS A 217 11.10 9.37 8.28
C LYS A 217 10.25 8.10 8.41
N LEU A 218 10.79 6.99 7.95
CA LEU A 218 10.26 5.67 8.24
C LEU A 218 10.88 5.20 9.57
N THR A 219 10.03 5.07 10.60
CA THR A 219 10.47 4.79 11.96
C THR A 219 10.31 3.32 12.34
N ALA A 220 11.05 2.90 13.36
CA ALA A 220 10.98 1.54 13.89
C ALA A 220 9.54 1.14 14.23
N GLY A 221 9.15 -0.09 13.87
CA GLY A 221 7.84 -0.67 14.14
C GLY A 221 6.74 -0.33 13.13
N GLN A 222 6.95 0.64 12.23
CA GLN A 222 5.98 0.90 11.17
C GLN A 222 5.97 -0.24 10.14
N VAL A 223 4.80 -0.62 9.64
CA VAL A 223 4.66 -1.69 8.66
C VAL A 223 4.62 -1.12 7.25
N VAL A 224 5.44 -1.66 6.36
CA VAL A 224 5.45 -1.28 4.94
C VAL A 224 4.98 -2.45 4.08
N SER A 225 3.88 -2.27 3.35
CA SER A 225 3.46 -3.14 2.24
C SER A 225 4.18 -2.69 0.97
N THR A 226 4.96 -3.59 0.33
CA THR A 226 6.01 -3.18 -0.63
C THR A 226 5.59 -3.14 -2.08
N GLY A 227 4.38 -3.58 -2.40
CA GLY A 227 3.84 -3.64 -3.76
C GLY A 227 3.45 -5.05 -4.18
N THR A 228 2.43 -5.11 -5.01
CA THR A 228 1.80 -6.37 -5.41
C THR A 228 2.60 -7.13 -6.48
N PHE A 229 2.54 -8.47 -6.43
CA PHE A 229 3.20 -9.36 -7.38
C PHE A 229 2.38 -9.65 -8.63
N PHE A 230 1.16 -9.11 -8.73
CA PHE A 230 0.29 -9.23 -9.91
C PHE A 230 -0.79 -8.14 -9.91
N VAL A 231 -1.45 -7.94 -11.05
CA VAL A 231 -2.63 -7.06 -11.13
C VAL A 231 -3.76 -7.64 -10.26
N PRO A 232 -4.25 -6.89 -9.25
CA PRO A 232 -5.14 -7.40 -8.22
C PRO A 232 -6.53 -7.77 -8.76
N PRO A 233 -7.09 -8.92 -8.34
CA PRO A 233 -8.50 -9.22 -8.53
C PRO A 233 -9.36 -8.49 -7.48
N LYS A 234 -10.68 -8.44 -7.74
CA LYS A 234 -11.66 -7.98 -6.74
C LYS A 234 -11.68 -8.91 -5.54
N LEU A 235 -11.74 -8.33 -4.34
CA LEU A 235 -12.00 -9.10 -3.13
C LEU A 235 -13.50 -9.43 -3.06
N GLU A 236 -13.81 -10.69 -2.84
CA GLU A 236 -15.16 -11.20 -2.61
C GLU A 236 -15.21 -11.92 -1.28
N LYS A 237 -16.39 -12.27 -0.80
CA LYS A 237 -16.52 -13.11 0.39
C LYS A 237 -15.85 -14.48 0.17
N GLY A 238 -15.08 -14.96 1.12
CA GLY A 238 -14.36 -16.23 1.08
C GLY A 238 -13.14 -16.26 2.00
N GLU A 239 -12.48 -17.40 2.07
CA GLU A 239 -11.18 -17.54 2.74
C GLU A 239 -10.07 -17.31 1.73
N TYR A 240 -9.12 -16.45 2.08
CA TYR A 240 -7.95 -16.18 1.25
C TYR A 240 -6.66 -16.56 1.95
N ILE A 241 -5.76 -17.20 1.20
CA ILE A 241 -4.44 -17.60 1.68
C ILE A 241 -3.39 -17.17 0.66
N ALA A 242 -2.40 -16.40 1.11
CA ALA A 242 -1.18 -16.15 0.36
C ALA A 242 -0.15 -17.22 0.76
N ARG A 243 0.28 -18.05 -0.19
CA ARG A 243 1.24 -19.14 0.00
C ARG A 243 2.54 -18.79 -0.71
N TYR A 244 3.56 -18.52 0.08
CA TYR A 244 4.91 -18.15 -0.35
C TYR A 244 5.82 -19.36 -0.40
#